data_5598edb081090226e275c7b6f4ebd889
#
_entry.id   5598edb081090226e275c7b6f4ebd889
#
_cell.length_a   1.000
_cell.length_b   1.000
_cell.length_c   1.000
_cell.angle_alpha   90.00
_cell.angle_beta   90.00
_cell.angle_gamma   90.00
#
_symmetry.space_group_name_H-M   'P 1'
#
loop_
_entity.id
_entity.type
_entity.pdbx_description
1 polymer ?
#
loop_
_entity_poly.entity_id
_entity_poly.type
_entity_poly.pdbx_seq_one_letter_code
_entity_poly.pdbx_strand_id
1 'polypeptide(L)'
;MHGVRLLDDLELSVGVGGRLLLVSRPEGSASLLLRILAGLAHADHGSVRLAGVSRADDSAAGWARRIGYVGASAGIYGWMTPAEVLELAGRLAGYDRADRQRRSDAALERYRLGASRHAPIRRGGAALAQRTALAAAMLTDPEVLLLDDPLRSVEAEERSRLLAIPGKRRTVVLASGFPATEVGLVNQVALLRDGKVALHVPVRELDARGLTLSLRGIEALAGIGEGAGPAAGVAAR
;
A
#
# COMPACT_ATOMS: atom_id res chain seq x y z
N MET A 1 -17.27 -22.44 14.55
CA MET A 1 -17.36 -21.01 14.22
C MET A 1 -17.04 -20.88 12.74
N HIS A 2 -17.97 -20.45 11.91
CA HIS A 2 -17.70 -20.16 10.50
C HIS A 2 -16.99 -18.81 10.47
N GLY A 3 -15.67 -18.83 10.19
CA GLY A 3 -14.91 -17.60 10.01
C GLY A 3 -15.43 -16.80 8.81
N VAL A 4 -15.47 -15.49 8.91
CA VAL A 4 -15.81 -14.62 7.77
C VAL A 4 -14.67 -14.73 6.74
N ARG A 5 -15.02 -15.16 5.53
CA ARG A 5 -14.07 -15.22 4.41
C ARG A 5 -13.88 -13.79 3.87
N LEU A 6 -12.69 -13.26 4.05
CA LEU A 6 -12.35 -11.87 3.62
C LEU A 6 -11.89 -11.79 2.18
N LEU A 7 -11.30 -12.87 1.66
CA LEU A 7 -10.88 -13.01 0.24
C LEU A 7 -11.41 -14.35 -0.27
N ASP A 8 -12.02 -14.35 -1.44
CA ASP A 8 -12.67 -15.53 -2.02
C ASP A 8 -12.46 -15.53 -3.53
N ASP A 9 -11.68 -16.50 -4.03
CA ASP A 9 -11.39 -16.69 -5.46
C ASP A 9 -10.95 -15.39 -6.17
N LEU A 10 -9.95 -14.70 -5.57
CA LEU A 10 -9.49 -13.41 -6.04
C LEU A 10 -8.39 -13.60 -7.10
N GLU A 11 -8.62 -13.05 -8.28
CA GLU A 11 -7.60 -12.93 -9.33
C GLU A 11 -7.27 -11.47 -9.59
N LEU A 12 -5.99 -11.10 -9.47
CA LEU A 12 -5.50 -9.75 -9.69
C LEU A 12 -4.11 -9.79 -10.32
N SER A 13 -3.92 -9.03 -11.39
CA SER A 13 -2.64 -8.91 -12.08
C SER A 13 -2.27 -7.45 -12.28
N VAL A 14 -1.04 -7.08 -11.94
CA VAL A 14 -0.51 -5.72 -12.11
C VAL A 14 0.78 -5.79 -12.93
N GLY A 15 0.81 -5.11 -14.06
CA GLY A 15 1.99 -5.07 -14.91
C GLY A 15 3.16 -4.33 -14.25
N VAL A 16 4.38 -4.61 -14.73
CA VAL A 16 5.61 -3.95 -14.26
C VAL A 16 5.49 -2.44 -14.40
N GLY A 17 5.78 -1.70 -13.35
CA GLY A 17 5.64 -0.25 -13.30
C GLY A 17 4.20 0.24 -13.11
N GLY A 18 3.22 -0.67 -12.97
CA GLY A 18 1.84 -0.34 -12.63
C GLY A 18 1.73 0.30 -11.26
N ARG A 19 0.79 1.23 -11.11
CA ARG A 19 0.49 1.93 -9.87
C ARG A 19 -0.99 1.71 -9.57
N LEU A 20 -1.29 0.70 -8.77
CA LEU A 20 -2.64 0.25 -8.49
C LEU A 20 -3.14 0.82 -7.17
N LEU A 21 -4.33 1.39 -7.18
CA LEU A 21 -5.12 1.66 -5.99
C LEU A 21 -6.06 0.48 -5.71
N LEU A 22 -5.96 -0.07 -4.52
CA LEU A 22 -6.92 -1.04 -3.98
C LEU A 22 -7.91 -0.33 -3.06
N VAL A 23 -9.17 -0.47 -3.37
CA VAL A 23 -10.28 -0.06 -2.51
C VAL A 23 -11.06 -1.30 -2.11
N SER A 24 -11.48 -1.44 -0.85
CA SER A 24 -12.19 -2.65 -0.40
C SER A 24 -13.47 -2.37 0.36
N ARG A 25 -14.43 -3.27 0.14
CA ARG A 25 -15.69 -3.39 0.90
C ARG A 25 -15.93 -4.87 1.22
N PRO A 26 -15.99 -5.34 2.46
CA PRO A 26 -15.78 -4.55 3.69
C PRO A 26 -14.34 -4.05 3.81
N GLU A 27 -14.13 -3.08 4.68
CA GLU A 27 -12.79 -2.59 5.03
C GLU A 27 -11.92 -3.73 5.57
N GLY A 28 -10.62 -3.68 5.27
CA GLY A 28 -9.64 -4.67 5.73
C GLY A 28 -9.27 -5.75 4.71
N SER A 29 -10.11 -6.03 3.70
CA SER A 29 -9.77 -7.03 2.67
C SER A 29 -8.55 -6.61 1.85
N ALA A 30 -8.40 -5.32 1.52
CA ALA A 30 -7.21 -4.81 0.84
C ALA A 30 -5.95 -4.93 1.70
N SER A 31 -6.02 -4.58 3.00
CA SER A 31 -4.91 -4.74 3.94
C SER A 31 -4.48 -6.20 4.09
N LEU A 32 -5.45 -7.13 4.17
CA LEU A 32 -5.15 -8.56 4.19
C LEU A 32 -4.45 -9.01 2.91
N LEU A 33 -4.95 -8.58 1.74
CA LEU A 33 -4.33 -8.90 0.45
C LEU A 33 -2.88 -8.39 0.40
N LEU A 34 -2.62 -7.14 0.80
CA LEU A 34 -1.26 -6.61 0.84
C LEU A 34 -0.34 -7.43 1.75
N ARG A 35 -0.82 -7.87 2.90
CA ARG A 35 -0.05 -8.73 3.81
C ARG A 35 0.24 -10.10 3.23
N ILE A 36 -0.69 -10.70 2.49
CA ILE A 36 -0.48 -11.96 1.76
C ILE A 36 0.57 -11.76 0.66
N LEU A 37 0.46 -10.69 -0.14
CA LEU A 37 1.43 -10.34 -1.17
C LEU A 37 2.84 -10.12 -0.59
N ALA A 38 2.93 -9.49 0.58
CA ALA A 38 4.19 -9.29 1.30
C ALA A 38 4.77 -10.56 1.92
N GLY A 39 3.99 -11.66 1.99
CA GLY A 39 4.37 -12.87 2.69
C GLY A 39 4.26 -12.79 4.22
N LEU A 40 3.52 -11.80 4.73
CA LEU A 40 3.25 -11.58 6.16
C LEU A 40 1.99 -12.28 6.66
N ALA A 41 1.17 -12.78 5.75
CA ALA A 41 0.02 -13.61 6.03
C ALA A 41 -0.05 -14.75 5.00
N HIS A 42 -0.70 -15.84 5.35
CA HIS A 42 -0.91 -16.98 4.46
C HIS A 42 -2.34 -16.95 3.92
N ALA A 43 -2.50 -17.32 2.64
CA ALA A 43 -3.79 -17.67 2.09
C ALA A 43 -4.02 -19.18 2.30
N ASP A 44 -5.27 -19.58 2.53
CA ASP A 44 -5.63 -20.99 2.66
C ASP A 44 -5.38 -21.73 1.33
N HIS A 45 -5.63 -21.04 0.21
CA HIS A 45 -5.45 -21.58 -1.15
C HIS A 45 -4.99 -20.47 -2.10
N GLY A 46 -4.46 -20.87 -3.26
CA GLY A 46 -4.03 -19.98 -4.31
C GLY A 46 -2.51 -19.76 -4.35
N SER A 47 -2.06 -18.86 -5.21
CA SER A 47 -0.65 -18.56 -5.40
C SER A 47 -0.41 -17.07 -5.62
N VAL A 48 0.76 -16.60 -5.21
CA VAL A 48 1.25 -15.25 -5.49
C VAL A 48 2.51 -15.37 -6.36
N ARG A 49 2.57 -14.56 -7.41
CA ARG A 49 3.73 -14.51 -8.31
C ARG A 49 4.25 -13.09 -8.45
N LEU A 50 5.55 -12.96 -8.55
CA LEU A 50 6.26 -11.72 -8.82
C LEU A 50 7.25 -11.94 -9.96
N ALA A 51 7.07 -11.23 -11.07
CA ALA A 51 7.89 -11.39 -12.28
C ALA A 51 8.06 -12.86 -12.71
N GLY A 52 6.97 -13.65 -12.66
CA GLY A 52 6.95 -15.06 -13.02
C GLY A 52 7.40 -16.02 -11.91
N VAL A 53 8.07 -15.56 -10.87
CA VAL A 53 8.51 -16.39 -9.73
C VAL A 53 7.35 -16.55 -8.74
N SER A 54 7.02 -17.80 -8.39
CA SER A 54 6.02 -18.07 -7.35
C SER A 54 6.59 -17.80 -5.96
N ARG A 55 5.74 -17.29 -5.07
CA ARG A 55 6.09 -17.14 -3.64
C ARG A 55 6.50 -18.47 -3.00
N ALA A 56 5.91 -19.58 -3.45
CA ALA A 56 6.22 -20.93 -2.95
C ALA A 56 7.63 -21.41 -3.36
N ASP A 57 8.12 -20.92 -4.50
CA ASP A 57 9.41 -21.31 -5.08
C ASP A 57 10.56 -20.39 -4.65
N ASP A 58 10.25 -19.27 -3.98
CA ASP A 58 11.26 -18.32 -3.49
C ASP A 58 11.50 -18.50 -1.98
N SER A 59 12.72 -18.21 -1.55
CA SER A 59 13.03 -18.16 -0.13
C SER A 59 12.31 -16.96 0.54
N ALA A 60 12.02 -17.07 1.83
CA ALA A 60 11.44 -15.95 2.57
C ALA A 60 12.32 -14.68 2.48
N ALA A 61 13.65 -14.86 2.52
CA ALA A 61 14.60 -13.76 2.40
C ALA A 61 14.67 -13.20 0.96
N GLY A 62 14.61 -14.06 -0.06
CA GLY A 62 14.53 -13.66 -1.47
C GLY A 62 13.30 -12.82 -1.72
N TRP A 63 12.14 -13.31 -1.32
CA TRP A 63 10.87 -12.60 -1.45
C TRP A 63 10.88 -11.24 -0.75
N ALA A 64 11.33 -11.19 0.53
CA ALA A 64 11.39 -9.98 1.31
C ALA A 64 12.34 -8.90 0.74
N ARG A 65 13.37 -9.28 -0.02
CA ARG A 65 14.25 -8.30 -0.68
C ARG A 65 13.61 -7.63 -1.89
N ARG A 66 12.64 -8.29 -2.53
CA ARG A 66 11.96 -7.80 -3.73
C ARG A 66 10.76 -6.93 -3.41
N ILE A 67 10.25 -6.99 -2.17
CA ILE A 67 9.03 -6.30 -1.74
C ILE A 67 9.34 -5.34 -0.59
N GLY A 68 8.97 -4.08 -0.75
CA GLY A 68 8.82 -3.14 0.35
C GLY A 68 7.37 -3.14 0.83
N TYR A 69 7.15 -3.25 2.13
CA TYR A 69 5.82 -3.17 2.73
C TYR A 69 5.77 -2.09 3.81
N VAL A 70 4.77 -1.24 3.74
CA VAL A 70 4.45 -0.24 4.78
C VAL A 70 3.00 -0.42 5.17
N GLY A 71 2.78 -0.87 6.39
CA GLY A 71 1.43 -1.06 6.94
C GLY A 71 0.80 0.25 7.42
N ALA A 72 -0.50 0.23 7.66
CA ALA A 72 -1.26 1.36 8.23
C ALA A 72 -0.69 1.81 9.57
N SER A 73 -0.21 0.86 10.38
CA SER A 73 0.69 1.11 11.52
C SER A 73 2.13 0.97 11.06
N ALA A 74 2.98 1.94 11.38
CA ALA A 74 4.38 1.94 10.95
C ALA A 74 5.19 0.72 11.42
N GLY A 75 4.75 0.02 12.47
CA GLY A 75 5.41 -1.18 12.99
C GLY A 75 6.83 -0.94 13.52
N ILE A 76 7.15 0.29 13.88
CA ILE A 76 8.49 0.70 14.33
C ILE A 76 8.46 0.98 15.84
N TYR A 77 9.52 0.57 16.53
CA TYR A 77 9.68 0.87 17.94
C TYR A 77 9.89 2.38 18.17
N GLY A 78 9.00 3.02 18.92
CA GLY A 78 9.02 4.45 19.16
C GLY A 78 10.26 4.96 19.92
N TRP A 79 11.02 4.09 20.58
CA TRP A 79 12.28 4.42 21.26
C TRP A 79 13.49 4.49 20.31
N MET A 80 13.39 3.84 19.12
CA MET A 80 14.43 3.95 18.09
C MET A 80 14.43 5.34 17.44
N THR A 81 15.57 5.69 16.88
CA THR A 81 15.73 6.87 16.01
C THR A 81 15.59 6.46 14.55
N PRO A 82 15.28 7.39 13.63
CA PRO A 82 15.31 7.10 12.19
C PRO A 82 16.64 6.49 11.72
N ALA A 83 17.77 6.99 12.20
CA ALA A 83 19.08 6.44 11.85
C ALA A 83 19.25 4.98 12.28
N GLU A 84 18.82 4.62 13.49
CA GLU A 84 18.90 3.24 13.97
C GLU A 84 17.97 2.30 13.19
N VAL A 85 16.76 2.75 12.80
CA VAL A 85 15.85 1.95 11.98
C VAL A 85 16.46 1.67 10.61
N LEU A 86 17.04 2.68 9.97
CA LEU A 86 17.66 2.53 8.64
C LEU A 86 18.92 1.66 8.72
N GLU A 87 19.73 1.81 9.77
CA GLU A 87 20.89 0.95 10.00
C GLU A 87 20.47 -0.51 10.20
N LEU A 88 19.41 -0.75 11.00
CA LEU A 88 18.84 -2.09 11.20
C LEU A 88 18.32 -2.68 9.88
N ALA A 89 17.55 -1.91 9.12
CA ALA A 89 17.02 -2.34 7.81
C ALA A 89 18.15 -2.70 6.85
N GLY A 90 19.22 -1.90 6.81
CA GLY A 90 20.39 -2.18 5.97
C GLY A 90 21.17 -3.43 6.39
N ARG A 91 21.27 -3.71 7.71
CA ARG A 91 21.86 -4.97 8.22
C ARG A 91 21.03 -6.18 7.83
N LEU A 92 19.71 -6.11 7.99
CA LEU A 92 18.79 -7.19 7.61
C LEU A 92 18.82 -7.45 6.10
N ALA A 93 19.05 -6.42 5.30
CA ALA A 93 19.22 -6.55 3.84
C ALA A 93 20.59 -7.14 3.45
N GLY A 94 21.53 -7.28 4.39
CA GLY A 94 22.86 -7.84 4.14
C GLY A 94 23.85 -6.86 3.52
N TYR A 95 23.58 -5.55 3.57
CA TYR A 95 24.53 -4.54 3.05
C TYR A 95 25.76 -4.43 3.93
N ASP A 96 26.91 -4.18 3.32
CA ASP A 96 28.14 -3.80 4.03
C ASP A 96 28.02 -2.41 4.69
N ARG A 97 29.01 -2.03 5.48
CA ARG A 97 29.00 -0.78 6.25
C ARG A 97 28.90 0.45 5.35
N ALA A 98 29.63 0.46 4.24
CA ALA A 98 29.70 1.62 3.34
C ALA A 98 28.35 1.80 2.61
N ASP A 99 27.76 0.71 2.13
CA ASP A 99 26.46 0.71 1.47
C ASP A 99 25.34 1.12 2.42
N ARG A 100 25.34 0.60 3.65
CA ARG A 100 24.37 1.01 4.66
C ARG A 100 24.42 2.51 4.92
N GLN A 101 25.62 3.05 5.14
CA GLN A 101 25.79 4.48 5.39
C GLN A 101 25.27 5.31 4.23
N ARG A 102 25.71 5.01 3.00
CA ARG A 102 25.32 5.73 1.79
C ARG A 102 23.80 5.71 1.60
N ARG A 103 23.18 4.52 1.69
CA ARG A 103 21.74 4.35 1.50
C ARG A 103 20.93 5.01 2.62
N SER A 104 21.40 4.93 3.85
CA SER A 104 20.74 5.57 4.99
C SER A 104 20.78 7.09 4.87
N ASP A 105 21.90 7.68 4.50
CA ASP A 105 22.03 9.13 4.32
C ASP A 105 21.10 9.63 3.20
N ALA A 106 21.08 8.94 2.06
CA ALA A 106 20.17 9.26 0.96
C ALA A 106 18.69 9.14 1.36
N ALA A 107 18.34 8.12 2.16
CA ALA A 107 16.97 7.93 2.66
C ALA A 107 16.59 9.03 3.67
N LEU A 108 17.50 9.40 4.59
CA LEU A 108 17.27 10.48 5.56
C LEU A 108 16.99 11.82 4.86
N GLU A 109 17.72 12.12 3.80
CA GLU A 109 17.51 13.32 3.00
C GLU A 109 16.18 13.26 2.25
N ARG A 110 15.96 12.20 1.45
CA ARG A 110 14.77 12.07 0.62
C ARG A 110 13.47 12.13 1.41
N TYR A 111 13.42 11.46 2.57
CA TYR A 111 12.22 11.39 3.41
C TYR A 111 12.20 12.46 4.50
N ARG A 112 13.05 13.50 4.40
CA ARG A 112 13.11 14.64 5.30
C ARG A 112 13.21 14.23 6.77
N LEU A 113 14.08 13.26 7.05
CA LEU A 113 14.32 12.74 8.38
C LEU A 113 15.55 13.35 9.06
N GLY A 114 16.31 14.21 8.35
CA GLY A 114 17.57 14.75 8.82
C GLY A 114 17.49 15.45 10.17
N ALA A 115 16.51 16.36 10.36
CA ALA A 115 16.31 17.07 11.62
C ALA A 115 15.96 16.15 12.81
N SER A 116 15.38 14.99 12.53
CA SER A 116 14.99 13.99 13.55
C SER A 116 15.92 12.77 13.56
N ARG A 117 17.05 12.81 12.84
CA ARG A 117 17.95 11.68 12.59
C ARG A 117 18.26 10.90 13.86
N HIS A 118 18.54 11.59 14.98
CA HIS A 118 18.96 11.04 16.26
C HIS A 118 17.92 11.25 17.37
N ALA A 119 16.72 11.72 17.04
CA ALA A 119 15.64 11.86 18.01
C ALA A 119 14.79 10.58 18.04
N PRO A 120 14.35 10.10 19.22
CA PRO A 120 13.42 8.98 19.29
C PRO A 120 12.14 9.25 18.53
N ILE A 121 11.70 8.28 17.71
CA ILE A 121 10.55 8.39 16.80
C ILE A 121 9.27 8.80 17.54
N ARG A 122 9.09 8.34 18.79
CA ARG A 122 7.93 8.74 19.62
C ARG A 122 7.78 10.24 19.80
N ARG A 123 8.85 11.03 19.68
CA ARG A 123 8.80 12.50 19.80
C ARG A 123 8.17 13.18 18.59
N GLY A 124 8.27 12.57 17.42
CA GLY A 124 7.68 13.08 16.17
C GLY A 124 6.35 12.41 15.81
N GLY A 125 5.83 11.55 16.68
CA GLY A 125 4.52 10.92 16.51
C GLY A 125 4.38 10.05 15.27
N ALA A 126 3.14 9.84 14.86
CA ALA A 126 2.80 8.94 13.75
C ALA A 126 3.41 9.40 12.40
N ALA A 127 3.49 10.70 12.16
CA ALA A 127 4.06 11.22 10.92
C ALA A 127 5.54 10.87 10.76
N LEU A 128 6.34 10.99 11.82
CA LEU A 128 7.75 10.61 11.81
C LEU A 128 7.91 9.09 11.67
N ALA A 129 7.08 8.32 12.38
CA ALA A 129 7.08 6.86 12.29
C ALA A 129 6.76 6.37 10.87
N GLN A 130 5.71 6.89 10.25
CA GLN A 130 5.31 6.52 8.89
C GLN A 130 6.35 6.92 7.83
N ARG A 131 6.95 8.12 7.94
CA ARG A 131 8.06 8.52 7.04
C ARG A 131 9.27 7.62 7.20
N THR A 132 9.61 7.25 8.44
CA THR A 132 10.75 6.35 8.70
C THR A 132 10.47 4.94 8.17
N ALA A 133 9.24 4.43 8.32
CA ALA A 133 8.84 3.13 7.74
C ALA A 133 8.96 3.11 6.23
N LEU A 134 8.50 4.17 5.55
CA LEU A 134 8.63 4.28 4.10
C LEU A 134 10.11 4.36 3.67
N ALA A 135 10.92 5.12 4.39
CA ALA A 135 12.35 5.21 4.14
C ALA A 135 13.05 3.86 4.27
N ALA A 136 12.71 3.09 5.31
CA ALA A 136 13.24 1.75 5.55
C ALA A 136 12.79 0.74 4.46
N ALA A 137 11.51 0.78 4.07
CA ALA A 137 10.99 -0.09 3.01
C ALA A 137 11.64 0.19 1.65
N MET A 138 12.05 1.43 1.41
CA MET A 138 12.71 1.85 0.18
C MET A 138 14.23 1.65 0.18
N LEU A 139 14.83 1.31 1.31
CA LEU A 139 16.28 1.17 1.45
C LEU A 139 16.87 0.07 0.56
N THR A 140 16.08 -1.00 0.33
CA THR A 140 16.47 -2.15 -0.50
C THR A 140 16.20 -1.95 -1.98
N ASP A 141 15.63 -0.82 -2.38
CA ASP A 141 15.21 -0.55 -3.76
C ASP A 141 14.27 -1.64 -4.32
N PRO A 142 13.13 -1.92 -3.67
CA PRO A 142 12.29 -3.07 -3.99
C PRO A 142 11.65 -2.96 -5.38
N GLU A 143 11.41 -4.11 -6.04
CA GLU A 143 10.69 -4.19 -7.31
C GLU A 143 9.20 -3.85 -7.15
N VAL A 144 8.63 -4.23 -6.01
CA VAL A 144 7.23 -3.96 -5.66
C VAL A 144 7.16 -3.24 -4.31
N LEU A 145 6.37 -2.19 -4.26
CA LEU A 145 6.07 -1.46 -3.03
C LEU A 145 4.59 -1.61 -2.70
N LEU A 146 4.31 -2.17 -1.54
CA LEU A 146 2.98 -2.39 -1.00
C LEU A 146 2.74 -1.38 0.14
N LEU A 147 1.73 -0.55 -0.01
CA LEU A 147 1.45 0.56 0.89
C LEU A 147 0.00 0.45 1.42
N ASP A 148 -0.14 0.32 2.72
CA ASP A 148 -1.45 0.23 3.38
C ASP A 148 -1.73 1.53 4.12
N ASP A 149 -2.63 2.35 3.60
CA ASP A 149 -2.97 3.70 4.10
C ASP A 149 -1.74 4.55 4.47
N PRO A 150 -0.73 4.68 3.59
CA PRO A 150 0.55 5.27 3.95
C PRO A 150 0.45 6.76 4.22
N LEU A 151 1.25 7.25 5.17
CA LEU A 151 1.46 8.67 5.45
C LEU A 151 0.17 9.45 5.77
N ARG A 152 -0.83 8.81 6.38
CA ARG A 152 -2.10 9.47 6.74
C ARG A 152 -1.94 10.63 7.72
N SER A 153 -0.92 10.59 8.55
CA SER A 153 -0.60 11.63 9.52
C SER A 153 0.32 12.73 8.96
N VAL A 154 0.56 12.73 7.66
CA VAL A 154 1.41 13.70 6.95
C VAL A 154 0.52 14.62 6.12
N GLU A 155 0.85 15.90 6.06
CA GLU A 155 0.18 16.89 5.23
C GLU A 155 0.04 16.45 3.78
N ALA A 156 -1.09 16.74 3.13
CA ALA A 156 -1.45 16.20 1.81
C ALA A 156 -0.40 16.49 0.73
N GLU A 157 0.14 17.71 0.70
CA GLU A 157 1.15 18.10 -0.28
C GLU A 157 2.48 17.35 -0.05
N GLU A 158 2.92 17.26 1.20
CA GLU A 158 4.12 16.50 1.55
C GLU A 158 3.93 15.00 1.31
N ARG A 159 2.76 14.47 1.65
CA ARG A 159 2.37 13.09 1.36
C ARG A 159 2.49 12.78 -0.13
N SER A 160 1.93 13.62 -0.98
CA SER A 160 2.00 13.45 -2.44
C SER A 160 3.44 13.45 -2.95
N ARG A 161 4.29 14.34 -2.45
CA ARG A 161 5.73 14.37 -2.79
C ARG A 161 6.47 13.10 -2.35
N LEU A 162 6.19 12.60 -1.15
CA LEU A 162 6.84 11.40 -0.61
C LEU A 162 6.40 10.14 -1.35
N LEU A 163 5.13 10.07 -1.76
CA LEU A 163 4.56 8.96 -2.53
C LEU A 163 4.81 9.06 -4.04
N ALA A 164 5.33 10.18 -4.54
CA ALA A 164 5.85 10.31 -5.90
C ALA A 164 7.15 9.50 -6.05
N ILE A 165 7.03 8.18 -5.87
CA ILE A 165 8.16 7.25 -5.78
C ILE A 165 8.78 7.07 -7.17
N PRO A 166 10.08 7.35 -7.34
CA PRO A 166 10.74 7.21 -8.63
C PRO A 166 10.92 5.74 -9.02
N GLY A 167 11.05 5.52 -10.31
CA GLY A 167 11.33 4.20 -10.89
C GLY A 167 10.19 3.74 -11.80
N LYS A 168 10.36 3.90 -13.11
CA LYS A 168 9.39 3.48 -14.14
C LYS A 168 9.08 1.97 -14.11
N ARG A 169 9.96 1.16 -13.53
CA ARG A 169 9.81 -0.30 -13.45
C ARG A 169 9.28 -0.78 -12.10
N ARG A 170 9.21 0.09 -11.09
CA ARG A 170 8.68 -0.29 -9.77
C ARG A 170 7.17 -0.33 -9.81
N THR A 171 6.61 -1.47 -9.46
CA THR A 171 5.17 -1.63 -9.25
C THR A 171 4.80 -1.12 -7.86
N VAL A 172 3.73 -0.33 -7.76
CA VAL A 172 3.22 0.18 -6.49
C VAL A 172 1.78 -0.28 -6.34
N VAL A 173 1.47 -0.93 -5.24
CA VAL A 173 0.10 -1.27 -4.86
C VAL A 173 -0.23 -0.54 -3.57
N LEU A 174 -1.22 0.32 -3.62
CA LEU A 174 -1.62 1.20 -2.54
C LEU A 174 -3.06 0.87 -2.14
N ALA A 175 -3.26 0.46 -0.90
CA ALA A 175 -4.60 0.36 -0.32
C ALA A 175 -4.95 1.68 0.36
N SER A 176 -6.14 2.21 0.08
CA SER A 176 -6.62 3.44 0.72
C SER A 176 -8.13 3.44 0.88
N GLY A 177 -8.60 3.87 2.05
CA GLY A 177 -10.00 4.17 2.31
C GLY A 177 -10.47 5.51 1.71
N PHE A 178 -9.53 6.33 1.18
CA PHE A 178 -9.78 7.68 0.66
C PHE A 178 -9.25 7.83 -0.77
N PRO A 179 -9.89 7.20 -1.76
CA PRO A 179 -9.43 7.21 -3.15
C PRO A 179 -9.12 8.60 -3.71
N ALA A 180 -9.92 9.60 -3.34
CA ALA A 180 -9.74 10.98 -3.80
C ALA A 180 -8.38 11.60 -3.43
N THR A 181 -7.74 11.12 -2.38
CA THR A 181 -6.40 11.60 -1.98
C THR A 181 -5.27 10.96 -2.79
N GLU A 182 -5.57 9.98 -3.64
CA GLU A 182 -4.60 9.22 -4.42
C GLU A 182 -4.50 9.69 -5.88
N VAL A 183 -5.24 10.74 -6.23
CA VAL A 183 -5.21 11.34 -7.58
C VAL A 183 -3.77 11.72 -7.95
N GLY A 184 -3.34 11.36 -9.16
CA GLY A 184 -1.98 11.59 -9.65
C GLY A 184 -0.92 10.61 -9.13
N LEU A 185 -1.24 9.79 -8.11
CA LEU A 185 -0.32 8.79 -7.56
C LEU A 185 -0.48 7.41 -8.19
N VAL A 186 -1.66 7.13 -8.77
CA VAL A 186 -2.04 5.83 -9.32
C VAL A 186 -2.52 5.95 -10.76
N ASN A 187 -2.41 4.87 -11.53
CA ASN A 187 -2.89 4.80 -12.91
C ASN A 187 -3.90 3.67 -13.15
N GLN A 188 -4.13 2.85 -12.13
CA GLN A 188 -5.13 1.79 -12.13
C GLN A 188 -5.88 1.81 -10.80
N VAL A 189 -7.10 1.33 -10.81
CA VAL A 189 -7.92 1.13 -9.63
C VAL A 189 -8.56 -0.25 -9.66
N ALA A 190 -8.59 -0.92 -8.51
CA ALA A 190 -9.37 -2.14 -8.31
C ALA A 190 -10.25 -1.99 -7.08
N LEU A 191 -11.49 -2.44 -7.21
CA LEU A 191 -12.46 -2.54 -6.13
C LEU A 191 -12.55 -4.01 -5.70
N LEU A 192 -12.23 -4.26 -4.44
CA LEU A 192 -12.50 -5.53 -3.79
C LEU A 192 -13.85 -5.46 -3.09
N ARG A 193 -14.76 -6.35 -3.43
CA ARG A 193 -16.07 -6.46 -2.82
C ARG A 193 -16.39 -7.91 -2.52
N ASP A 194 -16.86 -8.17 -1.31
CA ASP A 194 -17.22 -9.52 -0.85
C ASP A 194 -16.13 -10.57 -1.13
N GLY A 195 -14.87 -10.16 -0.96
CA GLY A 195 -13.69 -11.00 -1.15
C GLY A 195 -13.21 -11.18 -2.60
N LYS A 196 -13.89 -10.58 -3.59
CA LYS A 196 -13.59 -10.70 -5.02
C LYS A 196 -13.16 -9.37 -5.64
N VAL A 197 -12.52 -9.43 -6.79
CA VAL A 197 -12.28 -8.23 -7.62
C VAL A 197 -13.55 -7.91 -8.39
N ALA A 198 -14.27 -6.88 -7.95
CA ALA A 198 -15.49 -6.41 -8.61
C ALA A 198 -15.17 -5.49 -9.81
N LEU A 199 -14.03 -4.79 -9.77
CA LEU A 199 -13.56 -3.91 -10.82
C LEU A 199 -12.04 -3.88 -10.82
N HIS A 200 -11.41 -3.86 -12.02
CA HIS A 200 -10.00 -3.55 -12.20
C HIS A 200 -9.81 -2.87 -13.54
N VAL A 201 -9.55 -1.57 -13.52
CA VAL A 201 -9.48 -0.73 -14.72
C VAL A 201 -8.39 0.35 -14.59
N PRO A 202 -7.92 0.91 -15.72
CA PRO A 202 -7.15 2.16 -15.72
C PRO A 202 -7.97 3.33 -15.17
N VAL A 203 -7.35 4.24 -14.43
CA VAL A 203 -8.02 5.44 -13.86
C VAL A 203 -8.65 6.30 -14.96
N ARG A 204 -8.07 6.35 -16.17
CA ARG A 204 -8.63 7.06 -17.33
C ARG A 204 -10.05 6.62 -17.74
N GLU A 205 -10.48 5.42 -17.34
CA GLU A 205 -11.85 4.98 -17.60
C GLU A 205 -12.89 5.68 -16.72
N LEU A 206 -12.50 6.09 -15.51
CA LEU A 206 -13.30 6.98 -14.68
C LEU A 206 -13.44 8.34 -15.38
N ASP A 207 -12.33 8.92 -15.80
CA ASP A 207 -12.31 10.22 -16.49
C ASP A 207 -13.15 10.20 -17.77
N ALA A 208 -13.04 9.14 -18.57
CA ALA A 208 -13.80 8.97 -19.80
C ALA A 208 -15.32 8.92 -19.58
N ARG A 209 -15.78 8.55 -18.38
CA ARG A 209 -17.18 8.53 -17.98
C ARG A 209 -17.60 9.74 -17.15
N GLY A 210 -16.72 10.74 -17.00
CA GLY A 210 -16.95 11.92 -16.16
C GLY A 210 -17.04 11.60 -14.66
N LEU A 211 -16.47 10.45 -14.23
CA LEU A 211 -16.42 10.03 -12.85
C LEU A 211 -15.10 10.46 -12.19
N THR A 212 -15.15 10.78 -10.92
CA THR A 212 -13.95 11.11 -10.14
C THR A 212 -13.36 9.86 -9.50
N LEU A 213 -12.04 9.90 -9.20
CA LEU A 213 -11.39 8.87 -8.38
C LEU A 213 -11.87 9.01 -6.92
N SER A 214 -13.07 8.54 -6.67
CA SER A 214 -13.75 8.51 -5.39
C SER A 214 -14.41 7.16 -5.19
N LEU A 215 -14.77 6.81 -3.96
CA LEU A 215 -15.46 5.56 -3.72
C LEU A 215 -16.75 5.45 -4.53
N ARG A 216 -17.57 6.51 -4.55
CA ARG A 216 -18.82 6.55 -5.35
C ARG A 216 -18.56 6.40 -6.85
N GLY A 217 -17.53 7.08 -7.39
CA GLY A 217 -17.17 6.98 -8.80
C GLY A 217 -16.71 5.57 -9.18
N ILE A 218 -15.93 4.94 -8.32
CA ILE A 218 -15.43 3.56 -8.51
C ILE A 218 -16.61 2.56 -8.45
N GLU A 219 -17.49 2.69 -7.46
CA GLU A 219 -18.69 1.84 -7.32
C GLU A 219 -19.65 2.03 -8.49
N ALA A 220 -19.87 3.28 -8.95
CA ALA A 220 -20.69 3.57 -10.13
C ALA A 220 -20.10 2.92 -11.40
N LEU A 221 -18.77 2.98 -11.57
CA LEU A 221 -18.10 2.34 -12.71
C LEU A 221 -18.25 0.81 -12.65
N ALA A 222 -18.27 0.23 -11.46
CA ALA A 222 -18.48 -1.21 -11.24
C ALA A 222 -19.96 -1.64 -11.45
N GLY A 223 -20.88 -0.71 -11.76
CA GLY A 223 -22.30 -1.01 -11.86
C GLY A 223 -22.98 -1.25 -10.52
N ILE A 224 -22.33 -0.86 -9.44
CA ILE A 224 -22.81 -0.97 -8.07
C ILE A 224 -23.50 0.36 -7.76
N GLY A 225 -24.77 0.51 -8.21
CA GLY A 225 -25.64 1.63 -7.85
C GLY A 225 -26.09 1.49 -6.40
N GLU A 226 -26.40 2.61 -5.74
CA GLU A 226 -27.08 2.61 -4.44
C GLU A 226 -28.38 1.77 -4.61
N GLY A 227 -28.41 0.58 -4.01
CA GLY A 227 -29.63 -0.20 -3.92
C GLY A 227 -30.69 0.69 -3.30
N ALA A 228 -31.82 0.84 -3.99
CA ALA A 228 -32.97 1.57 -3.55
C ALA A 228 -33.26 1.21 -2.08
N GLY A 229 -33.09 2.19 -1.19
CA GLY A 229 -33.67 2.10 0.14
C GLY A 229 -35.17 1.81 0.01
N PRO A 230 -35.77 1.10 0.94
CA PRO A 230 -37.21 0.74 0.83
C PRO A 230 -38.02 2.01 0.63
N ALA A 231 -38.76 2.05 -0.46
CA ALA A 231 -39.73 3.09 -0.73
C ALA A 231 -40.67 3.15 0.48
N ALA A 232 -40.57 4.23 1.24
CA ALA A 232 -41.55 4.53 2.27
C ALA A 232 -42.91 4.68 1.57
N GLY A 233 -43.71 3.62 1.61
CA GLY A 233 -45.08 3.64 1.19
C GLY A 233 -45.85 4.62 2.07
N VAL A 234 -46.10 5.79 1.52
CA VAL A 234 -47.16 6.67 2.03
C VAL A 234 -48.48 6.02 1.65
N ALA A 235 -49.07 5.27 2.58
CA ALA A 235 -50.46 4.91 2.51
C ALA A 235 -51.27 6.05 3.14
N ALA A 236 -51.90 6.83 2.29
CA ALA A 236 -53.00 7.68 2.70
C ALA A 236 -54.25 6.82 3.02
N ARG A 237 -54.75 6.94 4.22
CA ARG A 237 -56.16 7.05 4.56
C ARG A 237 -56.29 7.35 6.04
#